data_a3c31788a215ea7bac91ba894df4a6f8
#
_entry.id   a3c31788a215ea7bac91ba894df4a6f8
#
_cell.length_a   1.000
_cell.length_b   1.000
_cell.length_c   1.000
_cell.angle_alpha   90.00
_cell.angle_beta   90.00
_cell.angle_gamma   90.00
#
_symmetry.space_group_name_H-M   'P 1'
#
loop_
_entity.id
_entity.type
_entity.pdbx_description
1 polymer ?
#
loop_
_entity_poly.entity_id
_entity_poly.type
_entity_poly.pdbx_seq_one_letter_code
_entity_poly.pdbx_strand_id
1 'polypeptide(L)'
;TAILSIARKNGKTALIAGILLAHLIGPEAVQNSQIVSGALSRDQAAIVFKLAVKMINLNEALQDLVHIIPSTKTLVGLAKNVEFRALSAEGKTTHGLSPILAILDETGQVKGPQDEFVDAVVTAQGAHEAPLLMVISTQAATDADLLSICIDDALKGEDPKTVCHLYT
;
A
#
# COMPACT_ATOMS: atom_id res chain seq x y z
N THR A 1 -9.49 6.71 3.82
CA THR A 1 -8.61 5.68 4.40
C THR A 1 -9.34 4.36 4.50
N ALA A 2 -8.67 3.27 4.21
CA ALA A 2 -9.17 1.92 4.42
C ALA A 2 -8.22 1.14 5.34
N ILE A 3 -8.75 0.61 6.44
CA ILE A 3 -7.99 -0.19 7.40
C ILE A 3 -8.52 -1.61 7.38
N LEU A 4 -7.64 -2.57 7.13
CA LEU A 4 -7.97 -3.99 7.13
C LEU A 4 -7.04 -4.74 8.10
N SER A 5 -7.57 -5.15 9.22
CA SER A 5 -6.88 -6.04 10.15
C SER A 5 -7.35 -7.47 9.93
N ILE A 6 -6.43 -8.34 9.55
CA ILE A 6 -6.73 -9.74 9.22
C ILE A 6 -5.60 -10.65 9.67
N ALA A 7 -5.94 -11.80 10.20
CA ALA A 7 -4.97 -12.77 10.69
C ALA A 7 -3.96 -13.22 9.62
N ARG A 8 -2.83 -13.75 10.07
CA ARG A 8 -1.80 -14.30 9.16
C ARG A 8 -2.35 -15.43 8.30
N LYS A 9 -1.77 -15.60 7.10
CA LYS A 9 -2.11 -16.66 6.13
C LYS A 9 -3.50 -16.56 5.50
N ASN A 10 -4.16 -15.42 5.58
CA ASN A 10 -5.50 -15.18 4.99
C ASN A 10 -5.45 -14.37 3.68
N GLY A 11 -4.37 -14.50 2.90
CA GLY A 11 -4.31 -13.94 1.55
C GLY A 11 -4.13 -12.42 1.46
N LYS A 12 -3.71 -11.75 2.53
CA LYS A 12 -3.46 -10.29 2.53
C LYS A 12 -2.64 -9.81 1.34
N THR A 13 -1.52 -10.44 1.10
CA THR A 13 -0.60 -10.03 0.03
C THR A 13 -1.22 -10.19 -1.36
N ALA A 14 -2.03 -11.24 -1.56
CA ALA A 14 -2.76 -11.43 -2.82
C ALA A 14 -3.82 -10.34 -3.03
N LEU A 15 -4.53 -9.96 -1.97
CA LEU A 15 -5.48 -8.85 -2.00
C LEU A 15 -4.77 -7.53 -2.34
N ILE A 16 -3.65 -7.23 -1.68
CA ILE A 16 -2.84 -6.04 -1.94
C ILE A 16 -2.40 -6.01 -3.41
N ALA A 17 -1.87 -7.12 -3.93
CA ALA A 17 -1.43 -7.20 -5.32
C ALA A 17 -2.59 -7.01 -6.32
N GLY A 18 -3.77 -7.53 -6.02
CA GLY A 18 -4.97 -7.32 -6.83
C GLY A 18 -5.42 -5.86 -6.87
N ILE A 19 -5.43 -5.19 -5.72
CA ILE A 19 -5.77 -3.77 -5.60
C ILE A 19 -4.75 -2.91 -6.34
N LEU A 20 -3.45 -3.23 -6.18
CA LEU A 20 -2.38 -2.58 -6.92
C LEU A 20 -2.60 -2.68 -8.43
N LEU A 21 -2.88 -3.87 -8.96
CA LEU A 21 -3.10 -4.06 -10.40
C LEU A 21 -4.36 -3.33 -10.89
N ALA A 22 -5.42 -3.26 -10.10
CA ALA A 22 -6.63 -2.50 -10.42
C ALA A 22 -6.34 -1.00 -10.61
N HIS A 23 -5.42 -0.44 -9.83
CA HIS A 23 -5.01 0.97 -9.92
C HIS A 23 -3.87 1.21 -10.93
N LEU A 24 -3.09 0.17 -11.25
CA LEU A 24 -1.99 0.27 -12.21
C LEU A 24 -2.47 0.22 -13.67
N ILE A 25 -3.35 -0.72 -13.97
CA ILE A 25 -3.80 -1.03 -15.33
C ILE A 25 -5.31 -1.29 -15.44
N GLY A 26 -6.02 -1.31 -14.33
CA GLY A 26 -7.45 -1.62 -14.26
C GLY A 26 -8.35 -0.38 -14.30
N PRO A 27 -9.61 -0.54 -13.88
CA PRO A 27 -10.61 0.53 -13.95
C PRO A 27 -10.30 1.74 -13.05
N GLU A 28 -9.52 1.54 -11.99
CA GLU A 28 -9.14 2.59 -11.04
C GLU A 28 -7.85 3.34 -11.44
N ALA A 29 -7.26 3.00 -12.58
CA ALA A 29 -6.03 3.65 -13.02
C ALA A 29 -6.27 5.12 -13.38
N VAL A 30 -5.47 6.02 -12.79
CA VAL A 30 -5.49 7.46 -13.04
C VAL A 30 -4.24 7.84 -13.82
N GLN A 31 -4.41 8.58 -14.90
CA GLN A 31 -3.31 8.95 -15.81
C GLN A 31 -2.21 9.72 -15.07
N ASN A 32 -0.95 9.34 -15.33
CA ASN A 32 0.24 9.94 -14.75
C ASN A 32 0.29 9.90 -13.22
N SER A 33 -0.41 8.94 -12.61
CA SER A 33 -0.44 8.80 -11.16
C SER A 33 0.68 7.90 -10.64
N GLN A 34 0.92 7.97 -9.34
CA GLN A 34 1.88 7.18 -8.61
C GLN A 34 1.18 6.31 -7.57
N ILE A 35 1.65 5.08 -7.44
CA ILE A 35 1.24 4.13 -6.41
C ILE A 35 2.47 3.73 -5.62
N VAL A 36 2.37 3.66 -4.30
CA VAL A 36 3.43 3.15 -3.45
C VAL A 36 2.92 2.05 -2.52
N SER A 37 3.73 1.05 -2.29
CA SER A 37 3.56 0.16 -1.15
C SER A 37 4.70 0.37 -0.16
N GLY A 38 4.37 0.48 1.10
CA GLY A 38 5.34 0.68 2.18
C GLY A 38 5.37 -0.48 3.15
N ALA A 39 6.57 -0.87 3.57
CA ALA A 39 6.82 -1.86 4.61
C ALA A 39 8.02 -1.45 5.47
N LEU A 40 8.15 -2.04 6.65
CA LEU A 40 9.25 -1.71 7.57
C LEU A 40 10.60 -2.14 7.02
N SER A 41 10.68 -3.29 6.37
CA SER A 41 11.92 -3.83 5.79
C SER A 41 11.87 -3.92 4.27
N ARG A 42 13.04 -3.96 3.63
CA ARG A 42 13.18 -4.14 2.18
C ARG A 42 12.61 -5.48 1.72
N ASP A 43 12.81 -6.53 2.49
CA ASP A 43 12.31 -7.87 2.15
C ASP A 43 10.79 -7.92 2.15
N GLN A 44 10.14 -7.30 3.12
CA GLN A 44 8.67 -7.17 3.17
C GLN A 44 8.14 -6.34 2.00
N ALA A 45 8.76 -5.18 1.72
CA ALA A 45 8.39 -4.34 0.58
C ALA A 45 8.46 -5.10 -0.76
N ALA A 46 9.47 -5.98 -0.90
CA ALA A 46 9.65 -6.79 -2.10
C ALA A 46 8.55 -7.86 -2.31
N ILE A 47 7.86 -8.29 -1.25
CA ILE A 47 6.86 -9.37 -1.34
C ILE A 47 5.69 -8.97 -2.23
N VAL A 48 5.15 -7.76 -2.05
CA VAL A 48 4.04 -7.24 -2.86
C VAL A 48 4.45 -7.13 -4.33
N PHE A 49 5.63 -6.57 -4.60
CA PHE A 49 6.18 -6.47 -5.95
C PHE A 49 6.31 -7.83 -6.62
N LYS A 50 6.93 -8.80 -5.95
CA LYS A 50 7.14 -10.16 -6.49
C LYS A 50 5.81 -10.84 -6.81
N LEU A 51 4.80 -10.71 -5.95
CA LEU A 51 3.50 -11.31 -6.20
C LEU A 51 2.76 -10.63 -7.36
N ALA A 52 2.83 -9.31 -7.45
CA ALA A 52 2.25 -8.59 -8.60
C ALA A 52 2.92 -9.02 -9.92
N VAL A 53 4.25 -9.14 -9.94
CA VAL A 53 4.99 -9.66 -11.11
C VAL A 53 4.54 -11.08 -11.47
N LYS A 54 4.37 -11.94 -10.48
CA LYS A 54 3.89 -13.30 -10.70
C LYS A 54 2.48 -13.34 -11.30
N MET A 55 1.58 -12.50 -10.82
CA MET A 55 0.23 -12.37 -11.38
C MET A 55 0.26 -11.89 -12.83
N ILE A 56 1.09 -10.89 -13.13
CA ILE A 56 1.28 -10.37 -14.50
C ILE A 56 1.79 -11.48 -15.42
N ASN A 57 2.81 -12.23 -14.99
CA ASN A 57 3.42 -13.28 -15.80
C ASN A 57 2.53 -14.50 -16.03
N LEU A 58 1.50 -14.70 -15.21
CA LEU A 58 0.51 -15.76 -15.41
C LEU A 58 -0.56 -15.42 -16.45
N ASN A 59 -0.60 -14.19 -16.94
CA ASN A 59 -1.60 -13.74 -17.90
C ASN A 59 -0.94 -12.95 -19.04
N GLU A 60 -0.91 -13.51 -20.23
CA GLU A 60 -0.28 -12.89 -21.42
C GLU A 60 -0.86 -11.50 -21.72
N ALA A 61 -2.15 -11.28 -21.53
CA ALA A 61 -2.76 -9.99 -21.74
C ALA A 61 -2.22 -8.90 -20.78
N LEU A 62 -1.83 -9.27 -19.57
CA LEU A 62 -1.25 -8.34 -18.61
C LEU A 62 0.23 -8.04 -18.89
N GLN A 63 0.96 -8.99 -19.47
CA GLN A 63 2.39 -8.80 -19.79
C GLN A 63 2.62 -7.65 -20.77
N ASP A 64 1.74 -7.48 -21.74
CA ASP A 64 1.84 -6.39 -22.71
C ASP A 64 1.45 -5.02 -22.15
N LEU A 65 0.79 -4.97 -21.00
CA LEU A 65 0.29 -3.76 -20.37
C LEU A 65 1.23 -3.17 -19.30
N VAL A 66 2.23 -3.92 -18.86
CA VAL A 66 3.09 -3.53 -17.73
C VAL A 66 4.56 -3.67 -18.08
N HIS A 67 5.32 -2.60 -17.86
CA HIS A 67 6.78 -2.65 -17.88
C HIS A 67 7.31 -2.94 -16.47
N ILE A 68 8.09 -4.01 -16.32
CA ILE A 68 8.63 -4.48 -15.04
C ILE A 68 10.09 -4.07 -14.93
N ILE A 69 10.47 -3.37 -13.86
CA ILE A 69 11.84 -2.96 -13.57
C ILE A 69 12.28 -3.60 -12.23
N PRO A 70 12.88 -4.80 -12.27
CA PRO A 70 13.18 -5.56 -11.06
C PRO A 70 14.21 -4.89 -10.15
N SER A 71 15.18 -4.18 -10.71
CA SER A 71 16.26 -3.53 -9.97
C SER A 71 15.78 -2.50 -8.95
N THR A 72 14.71 -1.78 -9.31
CA THR A 72 14.10 -0.75 -8.46
C THR A 72 12.76 -1.17 -7.86
N LYS A 73 12.32 -2.41 -8.11
CA LYS A 73 10.99 -2.92 -7.72
C LYS A 73 9.86 -1.98 -8.17
N THR A 74 9.94 -1.59 -9.44
CA THR A 74 9.02 -0.65 -10.08
C THR A 74 8.19 -1.37 -11.13
N LEU A 75 6.91 -1.04 -11.23
CA LEU A 75 6.01 -1.44 -12.30
C LEU A 75 5.45 -0.18 -12.97
N VAL A 76 5.37 -0.20 -14.29
CA VAL A 76 4.77 0.91 -15.05
C VAL A 76 3.59 0.38 -15.87
N GLY A 77 2.40 0.87 -15.58
CA GLY A 77 1.21 0.64 -16.39
C GLY A 77 1.28 1.51 -17.65
N LEU A 78 1.44 0.88 -18.82
CA LEU A 78 1.78 1.60 -20.06
C LEU A 78 0.64 2.46 -20.61
N ALA A 79 -0.61 2.01 -20.45
CA ALA A 79 -1.77 2.70 -21.06
C ALA A 79 -1.99 4.12 -20.50
N LYS A 80 -1.84 4.29 -19.17
CA LYS A 80 -2.07 5.57 -18.47
C LYS A 80 -0.81 6.12 -17.79
N ASN A 81 0.34 5.51 -18.03
CA ASN A 81 1.60 5.91 -17.41
C ASN A 81 1.50 5.98 -15.88
N VAL A 82 1.00 4.92 -15.27
CA VAL A 82 0.91 4.78 -13.81
C VAL A 82 2.16 4.07 -13.32
N GLU A 83 2.84 4.65 -12.36
CA GLU A 83 4.05 4.07 -11.75
C GLU A 83 3.75 3.51 -10.37
N PHE A 84 4.11 2.25 -10.16
CA PHE A 84 4.15 1.63 -8.83
C PHE A 84 5.58 1.46 -8.38
N ARG A 85 5.84 1.77 -7.11
CA ARG A 85 7.14 1.57 -6.47
C ARG A 85 6.99 0.99 -5.07
N ALA A 86 7.74 -0.08 -4.78
CA ALA A 86 7.83 -0.64 -3.44
C ALA A 86 8.88 0.12 -2.62
N LEU A 87 8.47 0.61 -1.44
CA LEU A 87 9.30 1.40 -0.53
C LEU A 87 9.49 0.67 0.80
N SER A 88 10.60 0.95 1.47
CA SER A 88 10.83 0.49 2.83
C SER A 88 11.31 1.63 3.73
N ALA A 89 11.01 1.53 5.03
CA ALA A 89 11.49 2.48 6.03
C ALA A 89 13.02 2.55 6.12
N GLU A 90 13.72 1.47 5.76
CA GLU A 90 15.18 1.41 5.70
C GLU A 90 15.78 2.19 4.53
N GLY A 91 15.01 2.41 3.47
CA GLY A 91 15.43 3.15 2.30
C GLY A 91 14.95 4.60 2.34
N LYS A 92 15.73 5.53 2.78
CA LYS A 92 15.43 6.95 3.06
C LYS A 92 14.86 7.81 1.90
N THR A 93 14.14 7.23 0.95
CA THR A 93 13.67 7.93 -0.26
C THR A 93 12.16 8.18 -0.23
N THR A 94 11.71 9.05 0.66
CA THR A 94 10.34 9.58 0.64
C THR A 94 10.21 10.93 -0.08
N HIS A 95 11.33 11.51 -0.53
CA HIS A 95 11.32 12.78 -1.25
C HIS A 95 10.74 12.63 -2.67
N GLY A 96 9.86 13.53 -3.05
CA GLY A 96 9.25 13.58 -4.38
C GLY A 96 8.11 12.58 -4.58
N LEU A 97 7.60 11.98 -3.51
CA LEU A 97 6.43 11.11 -3.57
C LEU A 97 5.14 11.94 -3.61
N SER A 98 4.21 11.51 -4.44
CA SER A 98 2.85 12.05 -4.48
C SER A 98 1.87 10.93 -4.89
N PRO A 99 1.70 9.87 -4.04
CA PRO A 99 0.91 8.73 -4.43
C PRO A 99 -0.59 8.98 -4.31
N ILE A 100 -1.34 8.57 -5.32
CA ILE A 100 -2.80 8.53 -5.27
C ILE A 100 -3.29 7.30 -4.47
N LEU A 101 -2.52 6.22 -4.50
CA LEU A 101 -2.70 5.03 -3.69
C LEU A 101 -1.43 4.75 -2.90
N ALA A 102 -1.55 4.66 -1.59
CA ALA A 102 -0.50 4.20 -0.70
C ALA A 102 -0.99 2.98 0.07
N ILE A 103 -0.23 1.91 0.01
CA ILE A 103 -0.52 0.65 0.70
C ILE A 103 0.54 0.43 1.76
N LEU A 104 0.14 0.42 3.03
CA LEU A 104 1.02 0.15 4.16
C LEU A 104 0.77 -1.28 4.66
N ASP A 105 1.77 -2.14 4.49
CA ASP A 105 1.71 -3.54 4.93
C ASP A 105 2.42 -3.72 6.27
N GLU A 106 1.91 -4.65 7.09
CA GLU A 106 2.46 -5.02 8.40
C GLU A 106 2.61 -3.84 9.39
N THR A 107 1.74 -2.85 9.31
CA THR A 107 1.74 -1.65 10.19
C THR A 107 1.57 -2.02 11.67
N GLY A 108 0.98 -3.19 11.98
CA GLY A 108 0.91 -3.71 13.34
C GLY A 108 2.24 -4.05 13.99
N GLN A 109 3.34 -4.05 13.23
CA GLN A 109 4.70 -4.23 13.76
C GLN A 109 5.35 -2.90 14.18
N VAL A 110 4.74 -1.76 13.84
CA VAL A 110 5.21 -0.44 14.26
C VAL A 110 4.96 -0.29 15.75
N LYS A 111 6.01 -0.01 16.50
CA LYS A 111 5.94 0.22 17.95
C LYS A 111 5.74 1.69 18.25
N GLY A 112 4.87 1.96 19.22
CA GLY A 112 4.55 3.32 19.63
C GLY A 112 3.50 4.00 18.75
N PRO A 113 3.10 5.23 19.11
CA PRO A 113 1.95 5.91 18.52
C PRO A 113 2.24 6.58 17.17
N GLN A 114 3.50 6.69 16.76
CA GLN A 114 3.94 7.40 15.56
C GLN A 114 5.07 6.67 14.85
N ASP A 115 5.15 6.89 13.53
CA ASP A 115 6.23 6.40 12.67
C ASP A 115 6.53 7.40 11.57
N GLU A 116 7.80 7.82 11.45
CA GLU A 116 8.22 8.84 10.49
C GLU A 116 7.98 8.43 9.03
N PHE A 117 8.13 7.15 8.71
CA PHE A 117 7.91 6.65 7.36
C PHE A 117 6.43 6.69 7.00
N VAL A 118 5.56 6.24 7.91
CA VAL A 118 4.10 6.31 7.74
C VAL A 118 3.65 7.76 7.59
N ASP A 119 4.12 8.65 8.45
CA ASP A 119 3.79 10.08 8.39
C ASP A 119 4.24 10.73 7.08
N ALA A 120 5.42 10.37 6.58
CA ALA A 120 5.92 10.86 5.31
C ALA A 120 5.05 10.40 4.13
N VAL A 121 4.62 9.14 4.11
CA VAL A 121 3.74 8.60 3.07
C VAL A 121 2.37 9.28 3.10
N VAL A 122 1.77 9.42 4.28
CA VAL A 122 0.46 10.09 4.45
C VAL A 122 0.54 11.56 4.01
N THR A 123 1.59 12.27 4.42
CA THR A 123 1.81 13.66 4.03
C THR A 123 1.96 13.81 2.51
N ALA A 124 2.66 12.87 1.87
CA ALA A 124 2.87 12.87 0.43
C ALA A 124 1.56 12.73 -0.38
N GLN A 125 0.50 12.19 0.21
CA GLN A 125 -0.82 12.10 -0.41
C GLN A 125 -1.62 13.41 -0.38
N GLY A 126 -1.20 14.39 0.39
CA GLY A 126 -1.94 15.63 0.61
C GLY A 126 -2.16 16.50 -0.63
N ALA A 127 -1.45 16.25 -1.73
CA ALA A 127 -1.63 16.94 -3.01
C ALA A 127 -2.86 16.46 -3.81
N HIS A 128 -3.47 15.34 -3.45
CA HIS A 128 -4.59 14.73 -4.16
C HIS A 128 -5.92 15.04 -3.47
N GLU A 129 -6.98 15.25 -4.25
CA GLU A 129 -8.33 15.49 -3.71
C GLU A 129 -8.95 14.22 -3.09
N ALA A 130 -8.68 13.06 -3.68
CA ALA A 130 -9.26 11.78 -3.27
C ALA A 130 -8.19 10.65 -3.24
N PRO A 131 -7.13 10.80 -2.43
CA PRO A 131 -6.14 9.74 -2.31
C PRO A 131 -6.69 8.58 -1.48
N LEU A 132 -6.22 7.38 -1.78
CA LEU A 132 -6.52 6.20 -0.97
C LEU A 132 -5.28 5.80 -0.16
N LEU A 133 -5.42 5.83 1.16
CA LEU A 133 -4.49 5.17 2.08
C LEU A 133 -5.09 3.83 2.49
N MET A 134 -4.37 2.77 2.24
CA MET A 134 -4.78 1.42 2.61
C MET A 134 -3.79 0.84 3.61
N VAL A 135 -4.28 0.53 4.79
CA VAL A 135 -3.50 -0.10 5.87
C VAL A 135 -3.95 -1.54 6.00
N ILE A 136 -3.05 -2.48 5.71
CA ILE A 136 -3.34 -3.92 5.81
C ILE A 136 -2.33 -4.55 6.75
N SER A 137 -2.81 -5.16 7.83
CA SER A 137 -1.91 -5.74 8.82
C SER A 137 -2.57 -6.86 9.62
N THR A 138 -1.76 -7.58 10.38
CA THR A 138 -2.19 -8.27 11.59
C THR A 138 -2.36 -7.27 12.72
N GLN A 139 -2.99 -7.67 13.81
CA GLN A 139 -3.15 -6.81 14.98
C GLN A 139 -1.80 -6.32 15.52
N ALA A 140 -1.80 -5.14 16.13
CA ALA A 140 -0.66 -4.62 16.86
C ALA A 140 -0.44 -5.39 18.17
N ALA A 141 0.77 -5.25 18.73
CA ALA A 141 1.13 -5.94 19.97
C ALA A 141 0.49 -5.30 21.20
N THR A 142 0.27 -3.99 21.19
CA THR A 142 -0.31 -3.22 22.29
C THR A 142 -1.31 -2.18 21.82
N ASP A 143 -2.18 -1.72 22.71
CA ASP A 143 -3.17 -0.68 22.41
C ASP A 143 -2.53 0.72 22.22
N ALA A 144 -1.28 0.88 22.65
CA ALA A 144 -0.52 2.11 22.47
C ALA A 144 0.22 2.20 21.12
N ASP A 145 0.17 1.15 20.32
CA ASP A 145 0.84 1.12 19.01
C ASP A 145 -0.02 1.77 17.92
N LEU A 146 0.65 2.29 16.90
CA LEU A 146 0.04 3.09 15.83
C LEU A 146 -1.21 2.45 15.22
N LEU A 147 -1.16 1.15 14.88
CA LEU A 147 -2.29 0.48 14.25
C LEU A 147 -3.51 0.43 15.18
N SER A 148 -3.32 0.13 16.47
CA SER A 148 -4.42 0.09 17.44
C SER A 148 -5.09 1.46 17.57
N ILE A 149 -4.30 2.52 17.64
CA ILE A 149 -4.81 3.90 17.67
C ILE A 149 -5.61 4.23 16.41
N CYS A 150 -5.09 3.87 15.22
CA CYS A 150 -5.80 4.08 13.95
C CYS A 150 -7.13 3.30 13.90
N ILE A 151 -7.17 2.07 14.42
CA ILE A 151 -8.38 1.26 14.50
C ILE A 151 -9.40 1.91 15.45
N ASP A 152 -8.97 2.30 16.64
CA ASP A 152 -9.84 2.92 17.63
C ASP A 152 -10.47 4.22 17.11
N ASP A 153 -9.68 5.06 16.44
CA ASP A 153 -10.17 6.28 15.82
C ASP A 153 -11.17 6.00 14.67
N ALA A 154 -10.89 5.00 13.85
CA ALA A 154 -11.80 4.58 12.79
C ALA A 154 -13.13 4.04 13.33
N LEU A 155 -13.10 3.29 14.44
CA LEU A 155 -14.30 2.73 15.08
C LEU A 155 -15.18 3.79 15.76
N LYS A 156 -14.64 4.96 16.11
CA LYS A 156 -15.44 6.10 16.59
C LYS A 156 -16.37 6.63 15.51
N GLY A 157 -16.05 6.40 14.23
CA GLY A 157 -16.90 6.77 13.11
C GLY A 157 -17.03 8.28 12.85
N GLU A 158 -16.10 9.07 13.37
CA GLU A 158 -16.10 10.53 13.21
C GLU A 158 -15.71 10.98 11.79
N ASP A 159 -14.87 10.18 11.11
CA ASP A 159 -14.46 10.43 9.72
C ASP A 159 -15.24 9.53 8.74
N PRO A 160 -16.21 10.10 7.98
CA PRO A 160 -17.00 9.32 7.01
C PRO A 160 -16.18 8.78 5.83
N LYS A 161 -14.94 9.24 5.66
CA LYS A 161 -14.03 8.79 4.60
C LYS A 161 -13.11 7.66 5.05
N THR A 162 -13.26 7.18 6.28
CA THR A 162 -12.47 6.05 6.80
C THR A 162 -13.35 4.83 7.00
N VAL A 163 -12.94 3.70 6.43
CA VAL A 163 -13.55 2.39 6.64
C VAL A 163 -12.57 1.47 7.37
N CYS A 164 -13.08 0.65 8.28
CA CYS A 164 -12.28 -0.27 9.05
C CYS A 164 -12.97 -1.63 9.10
N HIS A 165 -12.24 -2.67 8.72
CA HIS A 165 -12.68 -4.06 8.80
C HIS A 165 -11.71 -4.88 9.63
N LEU A 166 -12.24 -5.53 10.67
CA LEU A 166 -11.47 -6.37 11.58
C LEU A 166 -11.92 -7.82 11.41
N TYR A 167 -10.98 -8.68 11.07
CA TYR A 167 -11.17 -10.13 10.96
C TYR A 167 -10.21 -10.83 11.91
N THR A 168 -10.77 -11.49 12.89
CA THR A 168 -10.02 -12.25 13.89
C THR A 168 -9.73 -13.69 13.43
#